data_cc4de9c801f168a70760e4a50ea3abd4
#
_entry.id   cc4de9c801f168a70760e4a50ea3abd4
#
_cell.length_a   1.000
_cell.length_b   1.000
_cell.length_c   1.000
_cell.angle_alpha   90.00
_cell.angle_beta   90.00
_cell.angle_gamma   90.00
#
_symmetry.space_group_name_H-M   'P 1'
#
loop_
_entity.id
_entity.type
_entity.pdbx_description
1 polymer ?
#
loop_
_entity_poly.entity_id
_entity_poly.type
_entity_poly.pdbx_seq_one_letter_code
_entity_poly.pdbx_strand_id
1 'polypeptide(L)'
;MTGYLFVAFVFGFFIPYAARRFAKFMPATFAGALVELFRWGKKSKNYRKTKLYRLFFLRSVCYGFLAFLIIGAAYFRFGSMGLSFLSAYFLILFLLAEIDFRTCLLPDILTVPLMIVGFAASILGNGFVMPNEATLGAVIGYFLPVLASLLIVWYRKDAFGGGDIKLLAALGTWLGVEGLLYVIVLSSFFGIGYACLRHRRVLAFGPMLALSGIIVAFWLF
;
A
#
# COMPACT_ATOMS: atom_id res chain seq x y z
N MET A 1 -12.40 0.87 21.06
CA MET A 1 -10.98 0.53 20.91
C MET A 1 -10.76 -0.95 20.61
N THR A 2 -11.13 -1.89 21.49
CA THR A 2 -10.90 -3.33 21.31
C THR A 2 -11.47 -3.88 19.99
N GLY A 3 -12.65 -3.43 19.57
CA GLY A 3 -13.27 -3.85 18.30
C GLY A 3 -12.44 -3.45 17.07
N TYR A 4 -11.91 -2.22 17.00
CA TYR A 4 -11.07 -1.77 15.89
C TYR A 4 -9.76 -2.55 15.79
N LEU A 5 -9.12 -2.82 16.92
CA LEU A 5 -7.88 -3.59 16.97
C LEU A 5 -8.09 -5.04 16.54
N PHE A 6 -9.22 -5.65 16.96
CA PHE A 6 -9.58 -6.98 16.52
C PHE A 6 -9.84 -7.03 15.00
N VAL A 7 -10.59 -6.07 14.46
CA VAL A 7 -10.85 -5.94 13.03
C VAL A 7 -9.54 -5.76 12.27
N ALA A 8 -8.65 -4.88 12.75
CA ALA A 8 -7.34 -4.65 12.17
C ALA A 8 -6.48 -5.93 12.11
N PHE A 9 -6.46 -6.69 13.19
CA PHE A 9 -5.75 -7.98 13.24
C PHE A 9 -6.32 -8.97 12.21
N VAL A 10 -7.65 -9.10 12.16
CA VAL A 10 -8.32 -10.02 11.22
C VAL A 10 -8.03 -9.62 9.78
N PHE A 11 -8.20 -8.35 9.42
CA PHE A 11 -7.89 -7.88 8.07
C PHE A 11 -6.41 -8.06 7.74
N GLY A 12 -5.50 -7.69 8.64
CA GLY A 12 -4.06 -7.89 8.47
C GLY A 12 -3.71 -9.36 8.25
N PHE A 13 -4.31 -10.28 9.00
CA PHE A 13 -4.11 -11.71 8.84
C PHE A 13 -4.52 -12.22 7.45
N PHE A 14 -5.54 -11.63 6.83
CA PHE A 14 -6.02 -12.03 5.51
C PHE A 14 -5.20 -11.41 4.35
N ILE A 15 -4.38 -10.37 4.58
CA ILE A 15 -3.59 -9.70 3.54
C ILE A 15 -2.75 -10.66 2.70
N PRO A 16 -1.91 -11.56 3.26
CA PRO A 16 -1.10 -12.47 2.44
C PRO A 16 -1.94 -13.47 1.64
N TYR A 17 -3.12 -13.81 2.14
CA TYR A 17 -4.06 -14.67 1.42
C TYR A 17 -4.68 -13.94 0.22
N ALA A 18 -5.19 -12.73 0.44
CA ALA A 18 -5.77 -11.89 -0.59
C ALA A 18 -4.74 -11.57 -1.69
N ALA A 19 -3.52 -11.15 -1.30
CA ALA A 19 -2.45 -10.83 -2.23
C ALA A 19 -2.02 -12.05 -3.06
N ARG A 20 -1.92 -13.24 -2.45
CA ARG A 20 -1.59 -14.48 -3.18
C ARG A 20 -2.66 -14.86 -4.18
N ARG A 21 -3.91 -14.66 -3.81
CA ARG A 21 -5.04 -14.95 -4.67
C ARG A 21 -5.12 -13.98 -5.83
N PHE A 22 -4.97 -12.71 -5.55
CA PHE A 22 -4.88 -11.66 -6.54
C PHE A 22 -3.75 -11.91 -7.54
N ALA A 23 -2.55 -12.24 -7.05
CA ALA A 23 -1.39 -12.57 -7.89
C ALA A 23 -1.62 -13.79 -8.80
N LYS A 24 -2.45 -14.75 -8.36
CA LYS A 24 -2.74 -15.96 -9.16
C LYS A 24 -3.73 -15.71 -10.29
N PHE A 25 -4.73 -14.87 -10.06
CA PHE A 25 -5.84 -14.69 -11.00
C PHE A 25 -5.74 -13.42 -11.83
N MET A 26 -4.95 -12.42 -11.37
CA MET A 26 -4.76 -11.12 -12.03
C MET A 26 -6.05 -10.61 -12.71
N PRO A 27 -7.12 -10.35 -11.95
CA PRO A 27 -8.41 -10.01 -12.53
C PRO A 27 -8.32 -8.68 -13.29
N ALA A 28 -8.76 -8.70 -14.57
CA ALA A 28 -8.74 -7.52 -15.43
C ALA A 28 -9.83 -6.49 -15.11
N THR A 29 -10.86 -6.88 -14.33
CA THR A 29 -12.00 -6.02 -14.00
C THR A 29 -12.21 -5.90 -12.49
N PHE A 30 -12.78 -4.76 -12.04
CA PHE A 30 -13.08 -4.50 -10.61
C PHE A 30 -14.03 -5.54 -10.02
N ALA A 31 -15.10 -5.88 -10.74
CA ALA A 31 -16.05 -6.90 -10.31
C ALA A 31 -15.38 -8.29 -10.19
N GLY A 32 -14.51 -8.63 -11.14
CA GLY A 32 -13.74 -9.87 -11.12
C GLY A 32 -12.80 -9.96 -9.91
N ALA A 33 -12.15 -8.84 -9.54
CA ALA A 33 -11.28 -8.78 -8.37
C ALA A 33 -12.06 -8.97 -7.07
N LEU A 34 -13.18 -8.30 -6.91
CA LEU A 34 -14.06 -8.46 -5.74
C LEU A 34 -14.56 -9.90 -5.62
N VAL A 35 -15.06 -10.48 -6.72
CA VAL A 35 -15.53 -11.86 -6.73
C VAL A 35 -14.41 -12.82 -6.34
N GLU A 36 -13.19 -12.62 -6.86
CA GLU A 36 -12.05 -13.49 -6.53
C GLU A 36 -11.53 -13.29 -5.11
N LEU A 37 -11.61 -12.09 -4.53
CA LEU A 37 -11.27 -11.85 -3.12
C LEU A 37 -12.20 -12.62 -2.16
N PHE A 38 -13.51 -12.69 -2.48
CA PHE A 38 -14.52 -13.33 -1.63
C PHE A 38 -14.84 -14.78 -2.02
N ARG A 39 -14.37 -15.26 -3.17
CA ARG A 39 -14.63 -16.63 -3.62
C ARG A 39 -13.87 -17.65 -2.80
N TRP A 40 -14.56 -18.37 -1.93
CA TRP A 40 -14.01 -19.44 -1.11
C TRP A 40 -13.73 -20.68 -2.00
N GLY A 41 -12.51 -20.80 -2.53
CA GLY A 41 -12.13 -21.88 -3.44
C GLY A 41 -11.86 -23.21 -2.72
N LYS A 42 -12.19 -24.33 -3.36
CA LYS A 42 -11.84 -25.70 -2.88
C LYS A 42 -10.33 -25.80 -2.62
N LYS A 43 -9.96 -26.15 -1.39
CA LYS A 43 -8.57 -26.39 -0.99
C LYS A 43 -8.02 -27.60 -1.72
N SER A 44 -6.92 -27.45 -2.44
CA SER A 44 -6.14 -28.60 -2.93
C SER A 44 -5.64 -29.42 -1.73
N LYS A 45 -5.96 -30.71 -1.72
CA LYS A 45 -5.63 -31.64 -0.62
C LYS A 45 -4.14 -31.74 -0.27
N ASN A 46 -3.25 -31.43 -1.21
CA ASN A 46 -1.78 -31.56 -1.04
C ASN A 46 -1.09 -30.38 -0.35
N TYR A 47 -1.77 -29.25 -0.15
CA TYR A 47 -1.16 -28.04 0.41
C TYR A 47 -0.96 -28.08 1.94
N ARG A 48 -1.66 -28.95 2.65
CA ARG A 48 -1.62 -29.03 4.12
C ARG A 48 -0.33 -29.63 4.71
N LYS A 49 0.49 -30.34 3.93
CA LYS A 49 1.63 -31.13 4.45
C LYS A 49 3.01 -30.50 4.25
N THR A 50 3.13 -29.31 3.66
CA THR A 50 4.43 -28.74 3.32
C THR A 50 4.90 -27.67 4.30
N LYS A 51 6.22 -27.55 4.53
CA LYS A 51 6.90 -26.45 5.27
C LYS A 51 6.41 -25.07 4.82
N LEU A 52 6.00 -24.93 3.55
CA LEU A 52 5.42 -23.74 2.94
C LEU A 52 4.12 -23.26 3.63
N TYR A 53 3.30 -24.18 4.16
CA TYR A 53 2.07 -23.80 4.86
C TYR A 53 2.38 -23.13 6.21
N ARG A 54 3.36 -23.63 6.95
CA ARG A 54 3.79 -23.04 8.24
C ARG A 54 4.36 -21.64 8.02
N LEU A 55 5.21 -21.47 7.02
CA LEU A 55 5.78 -20.15 6.68
C LEU A 55 4.70 -19.15 6.24
N PHE A 56 3.72 -19.62 5.47
CA PHE A 56 2.59 -18.80 5.06
C PHE A 56 1.71 -18.38 6.24
N PHE A 57 1.41 -19.31 7.16
CA PHE A 57 0.65 -19.03 8.36
C PHE A 57 1.38 -18.03 9.27
N LEU A 58 2.68 -18.25 9.52
CA LEU A 58 3.51 -17.31 10.28
C LEU A 58 3.51 -15.92 9.66
N ARG A 59 3.62 -15.84 8.33
CA ARG A 59 3.53 -14.55 7.61
C ARG A 59 2.18 -13.87 7.83
N SER A 60 1.08 -14.61 7.76
CA SER A 60 -0.26 -14.07 8.03
C SER A 60 -0.40 -13.56 9.47
N VAL A 61 0.12 -14.29 10.44
CA VAL A 61 0.14 -13.85 11.85
C VAL A 61 1.00 -12.58 12.01
N CYS A 62 2.17 -12.51 11.37
CA CYS A 62 3.02 -11.31 11.38
C CYS A 62 2.30 -10.09 10.81
N TYR A 63 1.60 -10.22 9.67
CA TYR A 63 0.83 -9.11 9.09
C TYR A 63 -0.34 -8.70 9.98
N GLY A 64 -1.04 -9.66 10.60
CA GLY A 64 -2.11 -9.37 11.57
C GLY A 64 -1.59 -8.59 12.78
N PHE A 65 -0.46 -9.05 13.35
CA PHE A 65 0.18 -8.38 14.47
C PHE A 65 0.72 -7.00 14.12
N LEU A 66 1.32 -6.85 12.94
CA LEU A 66 1.82 -5.57 12.45
C LEU A 66 0.67 -4.57 12.23
N ALA A 67 -0.44 -5.00 11.62
CA ALA A 67 -1.64 -4.18 11.46
C ALA A 67 -2.22 -3.77 12.82
N PHE A 68 -2.29 -4.70 13.79
CA PHE A 68 -2.72 -4.41 15.15
C PHE A 68 -1.84 -3.34 15.82
N LEU A 69 -0.51 -3.46 15.72
CA LEU A 69 0.43 -2.50 16.30
C LEU A 69 0.31 -1.12 15.66
N ILE A 70 0.25 -1.05 14.32
CA ILE A 70 0.21 0.24 13.60
C ILE A 70 -1.13 0.94 13.82
N ILE A 71 -2.25 0.23 13.77
CA ILE A 71 -3.56 0.84 14.03
C ILE A 71 -3.72 1.19 15.51
N GLY A 72 -3.12 0.39 16.41
CA GLY A 72 -3.00 0.74 17.83
C GLY A 72 -2.20 2.01 18.06
N ALA A 73 -1.03 2.13 17.45
CA ALA A 73 -0.20 3.33 17.50
C ALA A 73 -0.93 4.54 16.89
N ALA A 74 -1.63 4.36 15.76
CA ALA A 74 -2.44 5.40 15.15
C ALA A 74 -3.56 5.88 16.09
N TYR A 75 -4.21 4.98 16.80
CA TYR A 75 -5.21 5.35 17.79
C TYR A 75 -4.62 6.21 18.93
N PHE A 76 -3.46 5.84 19.44
CA PHE A 76 -2.78 6.62 20.51
C PHE A 76 -2.30 7.99 20.00
N ARG A 77 -1.88 8.09 18.73
CA ARG A 77 -1.34 9.33 18.15
C ARG A 77 -2.43 10.29 17.66
N PHE A 78 -3.46 9.76 16.99
CA PHE A 78 -4.49 10.56 16.31
C PHE A 78 -5.86 10.49 16.99
N GLY A 79 -6.03 9.66 18.03
CA GLY A 79 -7.30 9.48 18.72
C GLY A 79 -8.30 8.63 17.93
N SER A 80 -9.59 8.77 18.29
CA SER A 80 -10.67 8.00 17.65
C SER A 80 -11.24 8.67 16.39
N MET A 81 -11.04 9.98 16.23
CA MET A 81 -11.49 10.70 15.04
C MET A 81 -10.69 10.27 13.81
N GLY A 82 -11.38 9.94 12.74
CA GLY A 82 -10.74 9.51 11.49
C GLY A 82 -10.09 8.12 11.51
N LEU A 83 -10.14 7.37 12.63
CA LEU A 83 -9.49 6.06 12.74
C LEU A 83 -9.95 5.06 11.68
N SER A 84 -11.21 5.14 11.22
CA SER A 84 -11.72 4.32 10.13
C SER A 84 -11.00 4.61 8.81
N PHE A 85 -10.79 5.88 8.47
CA PHE A 85 -10.04 6.31 7.29
C PHE A 85 -8.58 5.91 7.40
N LEU A 86 -7.94 6.15 8.55
CA LEU A 86 -6.55 5.79 8.80
C LEU A 86 -6.33 4.28 8.74
N SER A 87 -7.27 3.49 9.28
CA SER A 87 -7.18 2.03 9.19
C SER A 87 -7.29 1.55 7.74
N ALA A 88 -8.17 2.15 6.93
CA ALA A 88 -8.25 1.86 5.51
C ALA A 88 -6.93 2.22 4.78
N TYR A 89 -6.34 3.38 5.08
CA TYR A 89 -5.04 3.80 4.55
C TYR A 89 -3.96 2.75 4.81
N PHE A 90 -3.74 2.38 6.07
CA PHE A 90 -2.69 1.43 6.43
C PHE A 90 -2.93 0.03 5.85
N LEU A 91 -4.17 -0.47 5.92
CA LEU A 91 -4.51 -1.81 5.42
C LEU A 91 -4.37 -1.92 3.90
N ILE A 92 -4.79 -0.89 3.15
CA ILE A 92 -4.63 -0.86 1.69
C ILE A 92 -3.15 -0.78 1.32
N LEU A 93 -2.34 0.03 2.01
CA LEU A 93 -0.90 0.09 1.78
C LEU A 93 -0.20 -1.24 2.04
N PHE A 94 -0.56 -1.96 3.11
CA PHE A 94 -0.03 -3.30 3.36
C PHE A 94 -0.41 -4.28 2.26
N LEU A 95 -1.66 -4.21 1.80
CA LEU A 95 -2.13 -5.10 0.72
C LEU A 95 -1.40 -4.81 -0.59
N LEU A 96 -1.25 -3.52 -0.96
CA LEU A 96 -0.49 -3.09 -2.13
C LEU A 96 0.98 -3.52 -2.06
N ALA A 97 1.63 -3.33 -0.91
CA ALA A 97 3.01 -3.74 -0.69
C ALA A 97 3.18 -5.26 -0.87
N GLU A 98 2.26 -6.07 -0.35
CA GLU A 98 2.33 -7.53 -0.47
C GLU A 98 2.05 -8.00 -1.89
N ILE A 99 1.14 -7.35 -2.63
CA ILE A 99 0.86 -7.65 -4.04
C ILE A 99 2.09 -7.31 -4.88
N ASP A 100 2.62 -6.09 -4.75
CA ASP A 100 3.77 -5.65 -5.52
C ASP A 100 5.02 -6.49 -5.23
N PHE A 101 5.25 -6.87 -3.98
CA PHE A 101 6.34 -7.76 -3.61
C PHE A 101 6.28 -9.12 -4.33
N ARG A 102 5.08 -9.56 -4.74
CA ARG A 102 4.87 -10.85 -5.43
C ARG A 102 4.84 -10.75 -6.93
N THR A 103 4.29 -9.66 -7.46
CA THR A 103 3.95 -9.52 -8.88
C THR A 103 4.73 -8.43 -9.59
N CYS A 104 5.38 -7.54 -8.84
CA CYS A 104 5.95 -6.28 -9.34
C CYS A 104 4.92 -5.45 -10.11
N LEU A 105 3.65 -5.53 -9.68
CA LEU A 105 2.51 -4.82 -10.28
C LEU A 105 1.64 -4.23 -9.17
N LEU A 106 1.28 -2.95 -9.33
CA LEU A 106 0.34 -2.25 -8.46
C LEU A 106 -1.01 -2.13 -9.18
N PRO A 107 -2.06 -2.82 -8.70
CA PRO A 107 -3.35 -2.81 -9.36
C PRO A 107 -4.10 -1.50 -9.11
N ASP A 108 -4.64 -0.91 -10.19
CA ASP A 108 -5.46 0.31 -10.15
C ASP A 108 -6.67 0.17 -9.23
N ILE A 109 -7.17 -1.05 -9.10
CA ILE A 109 -8.32 -1.43 -8.27
C ILE A 109 -8.11 -1.16 -6.77
N LEU A 110 -6.87 -0.97 -6.32
CA LEU A 110 -6.52 -0.63 -4.95
C LEU A 110 -5.94 0.79 -4.85
N THR A 111 -5.18 1.24 -5.85
CA THR A 111 -4.59 2.57 -5.85
C THR A 111 -5.64 3.67 -6.03
N VAL A 112 -6.63 3.45 -6.91
CA VAL A 112 -7.73 4.41 -7.13
C VAL A 112 -8.64 4.55 -5.90
N PRO A 113 -9.15 3.47 -5.28
CA PRO A 113 -9.87 3.60 -4.01
C PRO A 113 -9.06 4.25 -2.90
N LEU A 114 -7.76 3.96 -2.79
CA LEU A 114 -6.89 4.61 -1.80
C LEU A 114 -6.87 6.14 -2.00
N MET A 115 -6.80 6.60 -3.25
CA MET A 115 -6.86 8.02 -3.60
C MET A 115 -8.22 8.63 -3.26
N ILE A 116 -9.33 7.95 -3.62
CA ILE A 116 -10.70 8.42 -3.35
C ILE A 116 -10.94 8.54 -1.84
N VAL A 117 -10.52 7.53 -1.07
CA VAL A 117 -10.66 7.54 0.40
C VAL A 117 -9.81 8.65 1.02
N GLY A 118 -8.63 8.97 0.44
CA GLY A 118 -7.80 10.10 0.86
C GLY A 118 -8.49 11.44 0.68
N PHE A 119 -9.08 11.68 -0.50
CA PHE A 119 -9.89 12.89 -0.72
C PHE A 119 -11.11 12.96 0.19
N ALA A 120 -11.84 11.84 0.37
CA ALA A 120 -12.98 11.80 1.25
C ALA A 120 -12.60 12.12 2.70
N ALA A 121 -11.50 11.55 3.19
CA ALA A 121 -10.98 11.81 4.52
C ALA A 121 -10.61 13.29 4.70
N SER A 122 -9.95 13.89 3.71
CA SER A 122 -9.57 15.31 3.71
C SER A 122 -10.79 16.23 3.73
N ILE A 123 -11.80 15.98 2.88
CA ILE A 123 -13.04 16.78 2.81
C ILE A 123 -13.84 16.69 4.13
N LEU A 124 -13.88 15.51 4.74
CA LEU A 124 -14.60 15.27 6.00
C LEU A 124 -13.82 15.75 7.24
N GLY A 125 -12.61 16.31 7.08
CA GLY A 125 -11.77 16.76 8.19
C GLY A 125 -11.21 15.60 9.04
N ASN A 126 -11.18 14.40 8.48
CA ASN A 126 -10.68 13.16 9.10
C ASN A 126 -9.37 12.66 8.46
N GLY A 127 -8.80 13.44 7.54
CA GLY A 127 -7.51 13.19 6.88
C GLY A 127 -6.36 13.89 7.62
N PHE A 128 -5.15 13.65 7.14
CA PHE A 128 -3.95 14.32 7.66
C PHE A 128 -3.85 15.77 7.17
N VAL A 129 -4.38 16.09 6.00
CA VAL A 129 -4.20 17.36 5.32
C VAL A 129 -5.53 17.94 4.86
N MET A 130 -5.54 19.26 4.59
CA MET A 130 -6.71 19.96 4.04
C MET A 130 -6.98 19.58 2.58
N PRO A 131 -8.21 19.75 2.07
CA PRO A 131 -8.57 19.36 0.69
C PRO A 131 -7.70 19.99 -0.40
N ASN A 132 -7.28 21.23 -0.20
CA ASN A 132 -6.39 21.94 -1.14
C ASN A 132 -5.01 21.27 -1.21
N GLU A 133 -4.44 20.92 -0.07
CA GLU A 133 -3.15 20.23 0.02
C GLU A 133 -3.24 18.81 -0.52
N ALA A 134 -4.33 18.09 -0.25
CA ALA A 134 -4.61 16.77 -0.82
C ALA A 134 -4.66 16.82 -2.35
N THR A 135 -5.32 17.84 -2.90
CA THR A 135 -5.41 18.03 -4.36
C THR A 135 -4.05 18.33 -4.97
N LEU A 136 -3.30 19.28 -4.39
CA LEU A 136 -1.94 19.62 -4.85
C LEU A 136 -1.01 18.42 -4.71
N GLY A 137 -1.09 17.68 -3.61
CA GLY A 137 -0.32 16.47 -3.39
C GLY A 137 -0.60 15.38 -4.44
N ALA A 138 -1.87 15.17 -4.79
CA ALA A 138 -2.24 14.23 -5.84
C ALA A 138 -1.70 14.64 -7.22
N VAL A 139 -1.86 15.92 -7.58
CA VAL A 139 -1.38 16.48 -8.85
C VAL A 139 0.14 16.34 -8.95
N ILE A 140 0.87 16.77 -7.93
CA ILE A 140 2.34 16.69 -7.92
C ILE A 140 2.78 15.22 -7.90
N GLY A 141 2.11 14.36 -7.11
CA GLY A 141 2.40 12.94 -7.03
C GLY A 141 2.20 12.18 -8.35
N TYR A 142 1.32 12.67 -9.20
CA TYR A 142 1.15 12.14 -10.54
C TYR A 142 2.14 12.75 -11.54
N PHE A 143 2.19 14.08 -11.63
CA PHE A 143 2.95 14.77 -12.69
C PHE A 143 4.46 14.72 -12.48
N LEU A 144 4.96 14.78 -11.24
CA LEU A 144 6.40 14.78 -10.97
C LEU A 144 7.08 13.49 -11.48
N PRO A 145 6.61 12.26 -11.14
CA PRO A 145 7.23 11.06 -11.69
C PRO A 145 6.96 10.87 -13.19
N VAL A 146 5.83 11.38 -13.72
CA VAL A 146 5.60 11.39 -15.18
C VAL A 146 6.63 12.25 -15.88
N LEU A 147 6.88 13.47 -15.43
CA LEU A 147 7.90 14.35 -15.98
C LEU A 147 9.31 13.75 -15.86
N ALA A 148 9.62 13.16 -14.69
CA ALA A 148 10.88 12.46 -14.50
C ALA A 148 11.03 11.29 -15.47
N SER A 149 9.95 10.50 -15.68
CA SER A 149 9.97 9.40 -16.63
C SER A 149 10.17 9.86 -18.08
N LEU A 150 9.54 10.97 -18.49
CA LEU A 150 9.72 11.54 -19.82
C LEU A 150 11.16 11.98 -20.08
N LEU A 151 11.82 12.55 -19.09
CA LEU A 151 13.22 12.93 -19.18
C LEU A 151 14.15 11.69 -19.29
N ILE A 152 13.82 10.62 -18.58
CA ILE A 152 14.64 9.40 -18.54
C ILE A 152 14.36 8.49 -19.75
N VAL A 153 13.13 8.47 -20.29
CA VAL A 153 12.77 7.68 -21.48
C VAL A 153 13.65 8.02 -22.69
N TRP A 154 14.19 9.23 -22.76
CA TRP A 154 15.18 9.59 -23.78
C TRP A 154 16.46 8.74 -23.68
N TYR A 155 16.77 8.21 -22.48
CA TYR A 155 17.93 7.35 -22.22
C TYR A 155 17.57 5.87 -22.00
N ARG A 156 16.37 5.55 -21.46
CA ARG A 156 15.91 4.18 -21.20
C ARG A 156 14.39 4.05 -21.39
N LYS A 157 13.98 3.01 -22.15
CA LYS A 157 12.55 2.80 -22.52
C LYS A 157 11.61 2.41 -21.37
N ASP A 158 12.11 1.95 -20.22
CA ASP A 158 11.32 1.44 -19.10
C ASP A 158 11.78 2.06 -17.78
N ALA A 159 11.52 3.36 -17.57
CA ALA A 159 12.09 4.08 -16.43
C ALA A 159 11.23 4.03 -15.14
N PHE A 160 9.89 4.05 -15.25
CA PHE A 160 9.01 4.09 -14.09
C PHE A 160 7.74 3.25 -14.31
N GLY A 161 7.34 2.43 -13.32
CA GLY A 161 6.10 1.66 -13.37
C GLY A 161 4.88 2.57 -13.29
N GLY A 162 3.91 2.41 -14.23
CA GLY A 162 2.68 3.21 -14.20
C GLY A 162 1.87 3.07 -12.90
N GLY A 163 2.01 1.92 -12.21
CA GLY A 163 1.41 1.68 -10.91
C GLY A 163 2.02 2.52 -9.78
N ASP A 164 3.35 2.69 -9.79
CA ASP A 164 4.07 3.51 -8.80
C ASP A 164 3.66 4.99 -8.89
N ILE A 165 3.45 5.51 -10.12
CA ILE A 165 2.94 6.87 -10.36
C ILE A 165 1.58 7.06 -9.69
N LYS A 166 0.66 6.11 -9.88
CA LYS A 166 -0.68 6.17 -9.29
C LYS A 166 -0.65 6.03 -7.78
N LEU A 167 0.25 5.20 -7.25
CA LEU A 167 0.43 5.08 -5.80
C LEU A 167 1.00 6.37 -5.20
N LEU A 168 1.95 7.05 -5.86
CA LEU A 168 2.46 8.34 -5.42
C LEU A 168 1.36 9.41 -5.42
N ALA A 169 0.51 9.45 -6.47
CA ALA A 169 -0.65 10.33 -6.49
C ALA A 169 -1.61 10.03 -5.32
N ALA A 170 -1.88 8.75 -5.05
CA ALA A 170 -2.71 8.34 -3.92
C ALA A 170 -2.09 8.74 -2.56
N LEU A 171 -0.79 8.56 -2.37
CA LEU A 171 -0.09 9.01 -1.16
C LEU A 171 -0.13 10.52 -1.01
N GLY A 172 -0.07 11.27 -2.13
CA GLY A 172 -0.22 12.72 -2.16
C GLY A 172 -1.57 13.21 -1.63
N THR A 173 -2.67 12.47 -1.86
CA THR A 173 -3.99 12.83 -1.30
C THR A 173 -4.05 12.71 0.21
N TRP A 174 -3.24 11.86 0.81
CA TRP A 174 -3.20 11.65 2.26
C TRP A 174 -2.21 12.57 2.97
N LEU A 175 -1.03 12.76 2.38
CA LEU A 175 0.12 13.38 3.05
C LEU A 175 0.41 14.80 2.54
N GLY A 176 -0.33 15.27 1.52
CA GLY A 176 -0.05 16.56 0.89
C GLY A 176 1.28 16.57 0.14
N VAL A 177 1.69 17.76 -0.30
CA VAL A 177 2.93 17.93 -1.07
C VAL A 177 4.17 17.67 -0.21
N GLU A 178 4.20 18.20 0.99
CA GLU A 178 5.34 18.05 1.90
C GLU A 178 5.60 16.59 2.26
N GLY A 179 4.56 15.89 2.74
CA GLY A 179 4.68 14.47 3.07
C GLY A 179 5.04 13.60 1.87
N LEU A 180 4.51 13.93 0.68
CA LEU A 180 4.85 13.25 -0.55
C LEU A 180 6.36 13.35 -0.89
N LEU A 181 6.96 14.52 -0.73
CA LEU A 181 8.40 14.71 -0.96
C LEU A 181 9.24 13.86 -0.01
N TYR A 182 8.86 13.81 1.26
CA TYR A 182 9.53 12.91 2.23
C TYR A 182 9.36 11.44 1.85
N VAL A 183 8.19 11.03 1.37
CA VAL A 183 7.96 9.66 0.88
C VAL A 183 8.89 9.32 -0.28
N ILE A 184 9.03 10.22 -1.27
CA ILE A 184 9.91 10.01 -2.42
C ILE A 184 11.37 9.84 -1.98
N VAL A 185 11.87 10.72 -1.13
CA VAL A 185 13.24 10.66 -0.62
C VAL A 185 13.47 9.35 0.17
N LEU A 186 12.57 9.06 1.12
CA LEU A 186 12.72 7.90 2.00
C LEU A 186 12.58 6.57 1.24
N SER A 187 11.63 6.49 0.30
CA SER A 187 11.46 5.29 -0.54
C SER A 187 12.66 5.06 -1.46
N SER A 188 13.29 6.12 -1.95
CA SER A 188 14.52 6.03 -2.75
C SER A 188 15.67 5.49 -1.91
N PHE A 189 15.82 5.95 -0.67
CA PHE A 189 16.81 5.43 0.28
C PHE A 189 16.62 3.93 0.54
N PHE A 190 15.38 3.52 0.85
CA PHE A 190 15.07 2.10 1.06
C PHE A 190 15.27 1.28 -0.22
N GLY A 191 14.91 1.83 -1.38
CA GLY A 191 15.10 1.18 -2.68
C GLY A 191 16.58 0.93 -2.98
N ILE A 192 17.44 1.93 -2.80
CA ILE A 192 18.89 1.82 -2.98
C ILE A 192 19.47 0.80 -2.00
N GLY A 193 19.13 0.90 -0.71
CA GLY A 193 19.58 -0.03 0.31
C GLY A 193 19.21 -1.48 -0.01
N TYR A 194 17.96 -1.71 -0.42
CA TYR A 194 17.51 -3.05 -0.83
C TYR A 194 18.20 -3.55 -2.10
N ALA A 195 18.41 -2.68 -3.10
CA ALA A 195 19.12 -3.03 -4.33
C ALA A 195 20.57 -3.44 -4.07
N CYS A 196 21.27 -2.70 -3.19
CA CYS A 196 22.63 -3.03 -2.77
C CYS A 196 22.71 -4.39 -2.06
N LEU A 197 21.73 -4.71 -1.19
CA LEU A 197 21.73 -5.97 -0.43
C LEU A 197 21.38 -7.19 -1.28
N ARG A 198 20.52 -7.05 -2.27
CA ARG A 198 19.96 -8.20 -3.01
C ARG A 198 20.55 -8.42 -4.39
N HIS A 199 21.33 -7.48 -4.94
CA HIS A 199 21.93 -7.56 -6.30
C HIS A 199 20.92 -7.95 -7.40
N ARG A 200 19.64 -7.60 -7.25
CA ARG A 200 18.59 -7.94 -8.23
C ARG A 200 18.38 -6.79 -9.21
N ARG A 201 18.19 -7.13 -10.49
CA ARG A 201 17.95 -6.17 -11.59
C ARG A 201 16.51 -5.62 -11.60
N VAL A 202 15.56 -6.32 -11.03
CA VAL A 202 14.14 -5.92 -10.94
C VAL A 202 13.77 -5.79 -9.46
N LEU A 203 13.27 -4.62 -9.10
CA LEU A 203 12.90 -4.25 -7.74
C LEU A 203 11.40 -3.94 -7.70
N ALA A 204 10.66 -4.60 -6.80
CA ALA A 204 9.31 -4.16 -6.44
C ALA A 204 9.45 -2.88 -5.61
N PHE A 205 9.07 -1.72 -6.17
CA PHE A 205 9.23 -0.42 -5.51
C PHE A 205 8.05 -0.07 -4.60
N GLY A 206 6.86 -0.63 -4.86
CA GLY A 206 5.65 -0.42 -4.06
C GLY A 206 5.80 -0.66 -2.56
N PRO A 207 6.47 -1.74 -2.10
CA PRO A 207 6.72 -1.95 -0.67
C PRO A 207 7.54 -0.83 -0.02
N MET A 208 8.48 -0.23 -0.76
CA MET A 208 9.28 0.89 -0.26
C MET A 208 8.44 2.16 -0.14
N LEU A 209 7.58 2.42 -1.14
CA LEU A 209 6.61 3.52 -1.10
C LEU A 209 5.62 3.37 0.05
N ALA A 210 5.04 2.17 0.23
CA ALA A 210 4.10 1.89 1.29
C ALA A 210 4.74 2.07 2.69
N LEU A 211 5.95 1.53 2.89
CA LEU A 211 6.68 1.66 4.15
C LEU A 211 6.99 3.13 4.44
N SER A 212 7.47 3.88 3.44
CA SER A 212 7.76 5.31 3.57
C SER A 212 6.51 6.12 3.87
N GLY A 213 5.38 5.80 3.20
CA GLY A 213 4.09 6.44 3.46
C GLY A 213 3.61 6.24 4.90
N ILE A 214 3.81 5.04 5.46
CA ILE A 214 3.47 4.75 6.87
C ILE A 214 4.38 5.55 7.82
N ILE A 215 5.69 5.54 7.59
CA ILE A 215 6.65 6.26 8.45
C ILE A 215 6.39 7.76 8.43
N VAL A 216 6.20 8.34 7.25
CA VAL A 216 5.94 9.78 7.09
C VAL A 216 4.62 10.19 7.74
N ALA A 217 3.57 9.36 7.65
CA ALA A 217 2.29 9.61 8.32
C ALA A 217 2.44 9.74 9.84
N PHE A 218 3.28 8.92 10.48
CA PHE A 218 3.56 9.00 11.92
C PHE A 218 4.55 10.10 12.31
N TRP A 219 5.42 10.51 11.39
CA TRP A 219 6.45 11.50 11.68
C TRP A 219 5.97 12.93 11.53
N LEU A 220 5.14 13.21 10.51
CA LEU A 220 4.65 14.56 10.22
C LEU A 220 3.38 14.94 10.99
N PHE A 221 2.52 13.97 11.24
CA PHE A 221 1.19 14.18 11.82
C PHE A 221 1.03 13.42 13.13
#